data_22efaf1a187f2cf0f21c3aa92f3a381c
#
_entry.id   22efaf1a187f2cf0f21c3aa92f3a381c
#
_cell.length_a   1.000
_cell.length_b   1.000
_cell.length_c   1.000
_cell.angle_alpha   90.00
_cell.angle_beta   90.00
_cell.angle_gamma   90.00
#
_symmetry.space_group_name_H-M   'P 1'
#
loop_
_entity.id
_entity.type
_entity.pdbx_description
1 polymer ?
#
loop_
_entity_poly.entity_id
_entity_poly.type
_entity_poly.pdbx_seq_one_letter_code
_entity_poly.pdbx_strand_id
1 'polypeptide(L)'
;MQTKENAIEVRHLYKKFKVVYDKPQTLKEQIISFHRKKAEYRSVLEDICIDIKKGETVALIGTNGSGKSTLLKLMTKILYPNAGELKTYGKLTSLLELGAGFHPDFSGRENIYFNASIFGLTRKEIDARIQDIIDFSELGDFIDNPVRTYSSGMYMRLAFSVAINVDAEILLIDEILGVGDQYFQDKCFRKLEELRDGDKTVVIVSHSLDTLRELCNRAIWIYKGKVQMDGEPNEVIDAYLQQVILDHKADSKNQVIEKKDKYVGHMVIDFPQNGAVLSRNEKLKLQGWELSDCLHARLEVMIDRQEITAIDRIERADLLIIYENQFGGYATNPAPGFHAEIDVADLVNGTHHISVKVYDENEQLLCMEERKFELI
;
A
#
# COMPACT_ATOMS: atom_id res chain seq x y z
N MET A 1 19.62 30.57 6.75
CA MET A 1 19.11 29.22 6.53
C MET A 1 20.17 28.47 5.74
N GLN A 2 20.84 27.48 6.34
CA GLN A 2 21.72 26.59 5.59
C GLN A 2 20.84 25.78 4.64
N THR A 3 21.10 25.84 3.36
CA THR A 3 20.44 24.97 2.36
C THR A 3 20.85 23.53 2.68
N LYS A 4 19.90 22.71 3.11
CA LYS A 4 20.16 21.27 3.32
C LYS A 4 20.68 20.69 2.00
N GLU A 5 21.77 19.93 2.08
CA GLU A 5 22.33 19.22 0.93
C GLU A 5 21.36 18.14 0.44
N ASN A 6 21.40 17.84 -0.86
CA ASN A 6 20.60 16.78 -1.44
C ASN A 6 21.13 15.39 -1.01
N ALA A 7 20.23 14.49 -0.67
CA ALA A 7 20.52 13.07 -0.51
C ALA A 7 20.31 12.30 -1.82
N ILE A 8 19.30 12.72 -2.60
CA ILE A 8 18.99 12.14 -3.93
C ILE A 8 18.71 13.27 -4.90
N GLU A 9 19.33 13.20 -6.08
CA GLU A 9 19.10 14.10 -7.20
C GLU A 9 18.68 13.34 -8.43
N VAL A 10 17.58 13.74 -9.05
CA VAL A 10 17.08 13.20 -10.32
C VAL A 10 16.92 14.34 -11.30
N ARG A 11 17.53 14.22 -12.49
CA ARG A 11 17.54 15.25 -13.53
C ARG A 11 17.13 14.67 -14.86
N HIS A 12 16.01 15.15 -15.40
CA HIS A 12 15.50 14.81 -16.72
C HIS A 12 15.54 13.30 -17.00
N LEU A 13 15.05 12.50 -16.03
CA LEU A 13 15.18 11.05 -16.05
C LEU A 13 14.07 10.43 -16.91
N TYR A 14 14.50 9.54 -17.82
CA TYR A 14 13.62 8.77 -18.70
C TYR A 14 13.87 7.27 -18.52
N LYS A 15 12.80 6.49 -18.48
CA LYS A 15 12.87 5.03 -18.48
C LYS A 15 11.85 4.40 -19.41
N LYS A 16 12.33 3.54 -20.33
CA LYS A 16 11.52 2.77 -21.27
C LYS A 16 11.87 1.30 -21.15
N PHE A 17 10.90 0.44 -21.36
CA PHE A 17 11.10 -1.00 -21.46
C PHE A 17 10.74 -1.49 -22.85
N LYS A 18 11.52 -2.42 -23.37
CA LYS A 18 11.22 -3.09 -24.62
C LYS A 18 10.10 -4.11 -24.37
N VAL A 19 8.99 -3.98 -25.09
CA VAL A 19 7.88 -4.92 -25.04
C VAL A 19 8.16 -6.06 -26.01
N VAL A 20 8.17 -7.29 -25.50
CA VAL A 20 8.38 -8.50 -26.31
C VAL A 20 7.11 -9.32 -26.21
N TYR A 21 6.26 -9.27 -27.23
CA TYR A 21 4.98 -10.00 -27.27
C TYR A 21 5.15 -11.51 -27.50
N ASP A 22 6.17 -11.92 -28.29
CA ASP A 22 6.49 -13.33 -28.56
C ASP A 22 8.00 -13.52 -28.54
N LYS A 23 8.51 -14.37 -27.66
CA LYS A 23 9.88 -14.87 -27.79
C LYS A 23 9.85 -16.01 -28.81
N PRO A 24 10.54 -15.89 -29.97
CA PRO A 24 10.65 -16.99 -30.90
C PRO A 24 11.26 -18.20 -30.20
N GLN A 25 10.55 -19.32 -30.17
CA GLN A 25 10.99 -20.54 -29.50
C GLN A 25 11.91 -21.40 -30.39
N THR A 26 11.89 -21.14 -31.70
CA THR A 26 12.69 -21.92 -32.66
C THR A 26 13.66 -21.01 -33.43
N LEU A 27 14.80 -21.59 -33.88
CA LEU A 27 15.77 -20.89 -34.73
C LEU A 27 15.14 -20.34 -36.03
N LYS A 28 14.16 -21.05 -36.58
CA LYS A 28 13.42 -20.66 -37.78
C LYS A 28 12.55 -19.41 -37.55
N GLU A 29 11.92 -19.32 -36.40
CA GLU A 29 11.16 -18.14 -35.97
C GLU A 29 12.07 -16.96 -35.65
N GLN A 30 13.27 -17.19 -35.13
CA GLN A 30 14.28 -16.14 -34.89
C GLN A 30 14.69 -15.48 -36.21
N ILE A 31 14.93 -16.25 -37.29
CA ILE A 31 15.31 -15.73 -38.61
C ILE A 31 14.17 -14.94 -39.24
N ILE A 32 12.90 -15.44 -39.11
CA ILE A 32 11.73 -14.78 -39.66
C ILE A 32 11.38 -13.50 -38.86
N SER A 33 11.57 -13.51 -37.53
CA SER A 33 11.27 -12.36 -36.68
C SER A 33 12.30 -11.23 -36.83
N PHE A 34 13.52 -11.55 -37.23
CA PHE A 34 14.58 -10.56 -37.46
C PHE A 34 14.23 -9.54 -38.56
N HIS A 35 13.35 -9.90 -39.49
CA HIS A 35 12.90 -9.06 -40.60
C HIS A 35 11.55 -8.36 -40.36
N ARG A 36 10.83 -8.63 -39.24
CA ARG A 36 9.40 -8.25 -39.13
C ARG A 36 8.96 -7.39 -37.98
N LYS A 37 9.76 -7.13 -36.91
CA LYS A 37 9.23 -6.36 -35.78
C LYS A 37 10.13 -5.17 -35.45
N LYS A 38 9.61 -3.96 -35.65
CA LYS A 38 10.06 -2.78 -34.90
C LYS A 38 9.86 -3.09 -33.43
N ALA A 39 10.93 -3.02 -32.64
CA ALA A 39 10.82 -3.16 -31.19
C ALA A 39 9.89 -2.07 -30.66
N GLU A 40 8.80 -2.47 -30.03
CA GLU A 40 7.92 -1.55 -29.34
C GLU A 40 8.50 -1.24 -27.97
N TYR A 41 8.55 0.06 -27.63
CA TYR A 41 9.05 0.51 -26.33
C TYR A 41 7.89 1.17 -25.58
N ARG A 42 7.64 0.73 -24.37
CA ARG A 42 6.71 1.37 -23.44
C ARG A 42 7.48 2.31 -22.53
N SER A 43 7.16 3.60 -22.61
CA SER A 43 7.68 4.60 -21.67
C SER A 43 7.02 4.39 -20.30
N VAL A 44 7.81 4.43 -19.23
CA VAL A 44 7.36 4.25 -17.85
C VAL A 44 7.64 5.50 -17.02
N LEU A 45 8.79 6.16 -17.26
CA LEU A 45 9.12 7.45 -16.64
C LEU A 45 9.52 8.43 -17.74
N GLU A 46 9.01 9.66 -17.64
CA GLU A 46 9.21 10.71 -18.62
C GLU A 46 9.53 12.03 -17.93
N ASP A 47 10.76 12.50 -18.12
CA ASP A 47 11.24 13.79 -17.65
C ASP A 47 11.09 13.99 -16.13
N ILE A 48 11.47 13.00 -15.35
CA ILE A 48 11.42 13.09 -13.89
C ILE A 48 12.56 13.99 -13.38
N CYS A 49 12.18 15.04 -12.64
CA CYS A 49 13.10 15.93 -11.92
C CYS A 49 12.67 15.98 -10.44
N ILE A 50 13.53 15.51 -9.53
CA ILE A 50 13.25 15.44 -8.09
C ILE A 50 14.54 15.69 -7.31
N ASP A 51 14.45 16.51 -6.28
CA ASP A 51 15.50 16.71 -5.26
C ASP A 51 14.97 16.27 -3.91
N ILE A 52 15.60 15.29 -3.28
CA ILE A 52 15.30 14.89 -1.89
C ILE A 52 16.45 15.34 -1.01
N LYS A 53 16.14 16.14 0.01
CA LYS A 53 17.12 16.69 0.95
C LYS A 53 17.49 15.66 2.02
N LYS A 54 18.70 15.78 2.56
CA LYS A 54 19.10 14.97 3.72
C LYS A 54 18.15 15.17 4.89
N GLY A 55 17.74 14.09 5.52
CA GLY A 55 16.80 14.08 6.65
C GLY A 55 15.34 14.37 6.27
N GLU A 56 14.97 14.27 4.97
CA GLU A 56 13.57 14.29 4.56
C GLU A 56 12.96 12.86 4.59
N THR A 57 11.70 12.76 5.01
CA THR A 57 10.87 11.57 4.83
C THR A 57 9.83 11.87 3.77
N VAL A 58 10.00 11.23 2.61
CA VAL A 58 9.25 11.55 1.38
C VAL A 58 8.36 10.37 0.98
N ALA A 59 7.07 10.62 0.79
CA ALA A 59 6.14 9.67 0.18
C ALA A 59 6.22 9.73 -1.35
N LEU A 60 6.30 8.57 -2.02
CA LEU A 60 6.03 8.46 -3.46
C LEU A 60 4.65 7.85 -3.65
N ILE A 61 3.71 8.60 -4.20
CA ILE A 61 2.34 8.16 -4.42
C ILE A 61 1.97 8.13 -5.91
N GLY A 62 0.91 7.40 -6.24
CA GLY A 62 0.40 7.24 -7.61
C GLY A 62 -0.22 5.87 -7.82
N THR A 63 -1.02 5.72 -8.86
CA THR A 63 -1.69 4.47 -9.23
C THR A 63 -0.69 3.36 -9.59
N ASN A 64 -1.16 2.10 -9.64
CA ASN A 64 -0.36 0.99 -10.11
C ASN A 64 0.10 1.23 -11.56
N GLY A 65 1.38 0.92 -11.82
CA GLY A 65 1.98 1.19 -13.13
C GLY A 65 2.38 2.64 -13.39
N SER A 66 2.23 3.58 -12.45
CA SER A 66 2.65 4.98 -12.61
C SER A 66 4.18 5.16 -12.66
N GLY A 67 4.96 4.16 -12.21
CA GLY A 67 6.42 4.18 -12.26
C GLY A 67 7.14 4.25 -10.91
N LYS A 68 6.43 4.26 -9.76
CA LYS A 68 7.01 4.33 -8.40
C LYS A 68 8.11 3.30 -8.15
N SER A 69 7.79 2.01 -8.26
CA SER A 69 8.77 0.93 -8.03
C SER A 69 9.90 0.93 -9.09
N THR A 70 9.62 1.43 -10.30
CA THR A 70 10.67 1.64 -11.31
C THR A 70 11.63 2.74 -10.86
N LEU A 71 11.14 3.84 -10.33
CA LEU A 71 11.96 4.93 -9.80
C LEU A 71 12.81 4.47 -8.62
N LEU A 72 12.23 3.71 -7.67
CA LEU A 72 12.98 3.11 -6.56
C LEU A 72 14.09 2.17 -7.06
N LYS A 73 13.80 1.32 -8.05
CA LYS A 73 14.81 0.43 -8.67
C LYS A 73 15.92 1.18 -9.41
N LEU A 74 15.65 2.37 -9.90
CA LEU A 74 16.67 3.26 -10.45
C LEU A 74 17.53 3.88 -9.35
N MET A 75 16.93 4.29 -8.23
CA MET A 75 17.66 4.82 -7.07
C MET A 75 18.60 3.78 -6.47
N THR A 76 18.22 2.51 -6.45
CA THR A 76 19.05 1.38 -5.99
C THR A 76 20.06 0.88 -7.02
N LYS A 77 20.07 1.43 -8.23
CA LYS A 77 20.90 0.99 -9.37
C LYS A 77 20.63 -0.47 -9.83
N ILE A 78 19.49 -1.06 -9.43
CA ILE A 78 18.98 -2.33 -10.00
C ILE A 78 18.60 -2.10 -11.47
N LEU A 79 18.08 -0.91 -11.78
CA LEU A 79 17.83 -0.46 -13.14
C LEU A 79 18.68 0.77 -13.46
N TYR A 80 18.92 0.99 -14.77
CA TYR A 80 19.59 2.18 -15.27
C TYR A 80 18.64 3.01 -16.14
N PRO A 81 18.75 4.34 -16.12
CA PRO A 81 17.94 5.21 -16.97
C PRO A 81 18.28 5.06 -18.44
N ASN A 82 17.36 5.40 -19.33
CA ASN A 82 17.60 5.49 -20.76
C ASN A 82 18.16 6.87 -21.15
N ALA A 83 17.80 7.90 -20.38
CA ALA A 83 18.33 9.27 -20.50
C ALA A 83 18.18 9.97 -19.15
N GLY A 84 18.90 11.08 -18.98
CA GLY A 84 18.95 11.83 -17.72
C GLY A 84 19.96 11.28 -16.73
N GLU A 85 19.94 11.81 -15.53
CA GLU A 85 20.88 11.49 -14.47
C GLU A 85 20.17 11.24 -13.14
N LEU A 86 20.68 10.28 -12.36
CA LEU A 86 20.25 10.04 -10.98
C LEU A 86 21.50 9.86 -10.11
N LYS A 87 21.59 10.65 -9.05
CA LYS A 87 22.67 10.61 -8.07
C LYS A 87 22.10 10.38 -6.66
N THR A 88 22.80 9.58 -5.87
CA THR A 88 22.54 9.36 -4.46
C THR A 88 23.81 9.69 -3.66
N TYR A 89 23.67 10.44 -2.58
CA TYR A 89 24.78 10.90 -1.76
C TYR A 89 24.67 10.32 -0.34
N GLY A 90 25.44 9.27 -0.09
CA GLY A 90 25.46 8.52 1.17
C GLY A 90 25.18 7.01 0.98
N LYS A 91 25.21 6.29 2.09
CA LYS A 91 24.91 4.85 2.12
C LYS A 91 23.40 4.65 1.97
N LEU A 92 23.02 3.98 0.88
CA LEU A 92 21.62 3.66 0.57
C LEU A 92 21.33 2.19 0.90
N THR A 93 20.25 1.97 1.66
CA THR A 93 19.66 0.65 1.89
C THR A 93 18.23 0.64 1.39
N SER A 94 17.81 -0.50 0.84
CA SER A 94 16.48 -0.66 0.26
C SER A 94 15.78 -1.88 0.85
N LEU A 95 14.52 -1.70 1.20
CA LEU A 95 13.62 -2.78 1.60
C LEU A 95 12.84 -3.38 0.41
N LEU A 96 13.17 -2.98 -0.84
CA LEU A 96 12.52 -3.48 -2.07
C LEU A 96 12.59 -5.00 -2.25
N GLU A 97 13.66 -5.60 -1.78
CA GLU A 97 13.93 -7.04 -1.91
C GLU A 97 14.32 -7.59 -0.53
N LEU A 98 13.38 -7.53 0.43
CA LEU A 98 13.61 -8.06 1.78
C LEU A 98 14.01 -9.53 1.73
N GLY A 99 15.11 -9.86 2.40
CA GLY A 99 15.66 -11.21 2.44
C GLY A 99 16.37 -11.64 1.16
N ALA A 100 16.52 -10.74 0.16
CA ALA A 100 17.39 -11.02 -0.96
C ALA A 100 18.80 -11.34 -0.46
N GLY A 101 19.33 -12.49 -0.89
CA GLY A 101 20.61 -13.00 -0.41
C GLY A 101 20.54 -13.90 0.82
N PHE A 102 19.38 -14.13 1.44
CA PHE A 102 19.29 -15.15 2.48
C PHE A 102 19.54 -16.54 1.91
N HIS A 103 20.44 -17.26 2.55
CA HIS A 103 20.73 -18.65 2.18
C HIS A 103 19.79 -19.58 2.96
N PRO A 104 19.02 -20.43 2.29
CA PRO A 104 17.97 -21.23 2.93
C PRO A 104 18.53 -22.25 3.95
N ASP A 105 19.73 -22.76 3.75
CA ASP A 105 20.35 -23.75 4.65
C ASP A 105 21.14 -23.12 5.81
N PHE A 106 21.34 -21.79 5.80
CA PHE A 106 21.95 -21.08 6.92
C PHE A 106 20.91 -20.79 7.99
N SER A 107 21.36 -20.75 9.23
CA SER A 107 20.54 -20.25 10.35
C SER A 107 20.18 -18.78 10.18
N GLY A 108 19.17 -18.32 10.93
CA GLY A 108 18.83 -16.91 10.96
C GLY A 108 20.02 -16.03 11.36
N ARG A 109 20.79 -16.47 12.37
CA ARG A 109 22.00 -15.80 12.84
C ARG A 109 23.06 -15.68 11.75
N GLU A 110 23.33 -16.76 11.03
CA GLU A 110 24.29 -16.76 9.91
C GLU A 110 23.81 -15.84 8.77
N ASN A 111 22.51 -15.85 8.48
CA ASN A 111 21.92 -14.94 7.50
C ASN A 111 21.99 -13.46 7.92
N ILE A 112 21.92 -13.14 9.23
CA ILE A 112 22.19 -11.77 9.71
C ILE A 112 23.61 -11.35 9.30
N TYR A 113 24.63 -12.17 9.61
CA TYR A 113 26.01 -11.85 9.24
C TYR A 113 26.18 -11.70 7.72
N PHE A 114 25.63 -12.63 6.97
CA PHE A 114 25.75 -12.64 5.52
C PHE A 114 25.08 -11.41 4.90
N ASN A 115 23.83 -11.14 5.26
CA ASN A 115 23.05 -10.05 4.67
C ASN A 115 23.57 -8.67 5.11
N ALA A 116 23.92 -8.49 6.38
CA ALA A 116 24.50 -7.24 6.87
C ALA A 116 25.88 -6.96 6.20
N SER A 117 26.64 -8.01 5.88
CA SER A 117 27.90 -7.86 5.10
C SER A 117 27.64 -7.41 3.67
N ILE A 118 26.55 -7.86 3.02
CA ILE A 118 26.12 -7.37 1.69
C ILE A 118 25.80 -5.87 1.77
N PHE A 119 25.20 -5.40 2.86
CA PHE A 119 24.97 -3.98 3.10
C PHE A 119 26.24 -3.19 3.49
N GLY A 120 27.40 -3.86 3.50
CA GLY A 120 28.68 -3.24 3.70
C GLY A 120 29.12 -3.05 5.16
N LEU A 121 28.47 -3.72 6.12
CA LEU A 121 28.91 -3.71 7.51
C LEU A 121 30.10 -4.66 7.69
N THR A 122 31.08 -4.22 8.47
CA THR A 122 32.16 -5.06 8.95
C THR A 122 31.68 -6.03 10.02
N ARG A 123 32.38 -7.14 10.22
CA ARG A 123 32.05 -8.11 11.26
C ARG A 123 31.91 -7.49 12.64
N LYS A 124 32.79 -6.55 12.98
CA LYS A 124 32.77 -5.83 14.28
C LYS A 124 31.50 -4.99 14.45
N GLU A 125 31.04 -4.36 13.38
CA GLU A 125 29.81 -3.57 13.40
C GLU A 125 28.57 -4.48 13.51
N ILE A 126 28.61 -5.67 12.89
CA ILE A 126 27.54 -6.67 12.99
C ILE A 126 27.53 -7.24 14.41
N ASP A 127 28.68 -7.61 14.99
CA ASP A 127 28.77 -8.14 16.37
C ASP A 127 28.21 -7.15 17.40
N ALA A 128 28.35 -5.85 17.17
CA ALA A 128 27.79 -4.81 18.04
C ALA A 128 26.27 -4.66 17.95
N ARG A 129 25.63 -5.14 16.87
CA ARG A 129 24.20 -4.91 16.58
C ARG A 129 23.39 -6.20 16.51
N ILE A 130 24.04 -7.35 16.48
CA ILE A 130 23.37 -8.63 16.22
C ILE A 130 22.28 -8.92 17.25
N GLN A 131 22.53 -8.58 18.52
CA GLN A 131 21.55 -8.79 19.56
C GLN A 131 20.30 -7.92 19.35
N ASP A 132 20.47 -6.64 19.00
CA ASP A 132 19.35 -5.74 18.69
C ASP A 132 18.53 -6.25 17.49
N ILE A 133 19.20 -6.79 16.46
CA ILE A 133 18.54 -7.38 15.29
C ILE A 133 17.73 -8.62 15.71
N ILE A 134 18.29 -9.50 16.53
CA ILE A 134 17.62 -10.71 17.01
C ILE A 134 16.41 -10.33 17.87
N ASP A 135 16.60 -9.42 18.82
CA ASP A 135 15.52 -8.97 19.74
C ASP A 135 14.40 -8.24 18.96
N PHE A 136 14.76 -7.49 17.93
CA PHE A 136 13.78 -6.84 17.07
C PHE A 136 12.97 -7.86 16.27
N SER A 137 13.60 -8.93 15.78
CA SER A 137 12.94 -9.97 14.97
C SER A 137 11.94 -10.83 15.75
N GLU A 138 12.08 -10.93 17.08
CA GLU A 138 11.26 -11.75 17.98
C GLU A 138 11.26 -13.24 17.61
N LEU A 139 12.33 -13.73 17.00
CA LEU A 139 12.44 -15.13 16.59
C LEU A 139 12.85 -16.07 17.74
N GLY A 140 13.38 -15.51 18.84
CA GLY A 140 13.81 -16.29 20.00
C GLY A 140 14.76 -17.42 19.63
N ASP A 141 14.48 -18.64 20.11
CA ASP A 141 15.30 -19.82 19.85
C ASP A 141 15.31 -20.27 18.38
N PHE A 142 14.35 -19.82 17.57
CA PHE A 142 14.35 -20.14 16.13
C PHE A 142 15.48 -19.50 15.37
N ILE A 143 16.16 -18.49 15.94
CA ILE A 143 17.25 -17.77 15.26
C ILE A 143 18.39 -18.67 14.81
N ASP A 144 18.63 -19.76 15.50
CA ASP A 144 19.69 -20.72 15.21
C ASP A 144 19.24 -21.89 14.31
N ASN A 145 17.95 -21.89 13.88
CA ASN A 145 17.42 -22.85 12.93
C ASN A 145 17.66 -22.38 11.48
N PRO A 146 17.78 -23.32 10.50
CA PRO A 146 17.88 -22.97 9.08
C PRO A 146 16.65 -22.19 8.59
N VAL A 147 16.88 -21.12 7.84
CA VAL A 147 15.83 -20.22 7.37
C VAL A 147 14.79 -20.90 6.48
N ARG A 148 15.14 -22.00 5.79
CA ARG A 148 14.17 -22.83 5.05
C ARG A 148 13.06 -23.43 5.91
N THR A 149 13.23 -23.46 7.23
CA THR A 149 12.20 -23.93 8.18
C THR A 149 11.31 -22.82 8.69
N TYR A 150 11.57 -21.58 8.33
CA TYR A 150 10.79 -20.42 8.79
C TYR A 150 9.45 -20.34 8.06
N SER A 151 8.44 -19.84 8.77
CA SER A 151 7.23 -19.35 8.12
C SER A 151 7.55 -18.09 7.30
N SER A 152 6.68 -17.73 6.37
CA SER A 152 6.83 -16.47 5.61
C SER A 152 6.93 -15.24 6.53
N GLY A 153 6.14 -15.21 7.61
CA GLY A 153 6.20 -14.16 8.62
C GLY A 153 7.54 -14.10 9.35
N MET A 154 8.08 -15.24 9.82
CA MET A 154 9.39 -15.32 10.47
C MET A 154 10.52 -14.84 9.52
N TYR A 155 10.46 -15.28 8.27
CA TYR A 155 11.40 -14.87 7.23
C TYR A 155 11.42 -13.35 7.06
N MET A 156 10.23 -12.76 6.91
CA MET A 156 10.09 -11.32 6.70
C MET A 156 10.45 -10.50 7.95
N ARG A 157 10.13 -10.98 9.15
CA ARG A 157 10.55 -10.36 10.41
C ARG A 157 12.07 -10.28 10.50
N LEU A 158 12.78 -11.38 10.20
CA LEU A 158 14.24 -11.38 10.19
C LEU A 158 14.80 -10.40 9.15
N ALA A 159 14.30 -10.46 7.92
CA ALA A 159 14.77 -9.63 6.82
C ALA A 159 14.58 -8.14 7.09
N PHE A 160 13.42 -7.74 7.64
CA PHE A 160 13.16 -6.37 8.05
C PHE A 160 14.08 -5.95 9.20
N SER A 161 14.26 -6.81 10.21
CA SER A 161 15.12 -6.53 11.37
C SER A 161 16.57 -6.27 10.96
N VAL A 162 17.09 -7.02 9.99
CA VAL A 162 18.43 -6.77 9.45
C VAL A 162 18.47 -5.42 8.75
N ALA A 163 17.56 -5.19 7.81
CA ALA A 163 17.59 -4.01 6.95
C ALA A 163 17.40 -2.68 7.70
N ILE A 164 16.56 -2.67 8.75
CA ILE A 164 16.30 -1.45 9.55
C ILE A 164 17.44 -1.13 10.53
N ASN A 165 18.25 -2.11 10.90
CA ASN A 165 19.38 -1.94 11.83
C ASN A 165 20.73 -1.74 11.11
N VAL A 166 20.73 -1.73 9.77
CA VAL A 166 21.90 -1.31 8.99
C VAL A 166 22.07 0.20 9.08
N ASP A 167 23.34 0.65 9.10
CA ASP A 167 23.67 2.07 9.16
C ASP A 167 23.54 2.73 7.79
N ALA A 168 22.29 2.95 7.37
CA ALA A 168 21.98 3.65 6.13
C ALA A 168 21.73 5.13 6.39
N GLU A 169 22.20 5.98 5.47
CA GLU A 169 21.87 7.41 5.42
C GLU A 169 20.57 7.65 4.63
N ILE A 170 20.31 6.76 3.65
CA ILE A 170 19.12 6.77 2.79
C ILE A 170 18.43 5.42 2.88
N LEU A 171 17.15 5.41 3.24
CA LEU A 171 16.32 4.22 3.33
C LEU A 171 15.18 4.28 2.31
N LEU A 172 15.08 3.27 1.46
CA LEU A 172 13.98 3.13 0.50
C LEU A 172 13.04 2.01 0.95
N ILE A 173 11.75 2.31 1.08
CA ILE A 173 10.72 1.40 1.57
C ILE A 173 9.63 1.26 0.50
N ASP A 174 9.31 0.02 0.08
CA ASP A 174 8.26 -0.27 -0.91
C ASP A 174 7.26 -1.27 -0.32
N GLU A 175 6.02 -0.82 -0.07
CA GLU A 175 4.83 -1.63 0.29
C GLU A 175 4.95 -2.65 1.45
N ILE A 176 6.08 -2.66 2.16
CA ILE A 176 6.47 -3.75 3.08
C ILE A 176 5.93 -3.53 4.51
N LEU A 177 5.19 -2.44 4.77
CA LEU A 177 4.69 -2.15 6.13
C LEU A 177 3.61 -3.13 6.63
N GLY A 178 3.07 -3.98 5.75
CA GLY A 178 2.11 -5.04 6.07
C GLY A 178 2.72 -6.39 6.49
N VAL A 179 4.00 -6.43 6.89
CA VAL A 179 4.70 -7.68 7.24
C VAL A 179 4.44 -8.13 8.66
N GLY A 180 4.16 -9.43 8.83
CA GLY A 180 3.94 -10.03 10.14
C GLY A 180 2.52 -9.83 10.65
N ASP A 181 2.34 -10.00 11.96
CA ASP A 181 1.08 -9.69 12.65
C ASP A 181 1.00 -8.20 13.02
N GLN A 182 -0.16 -7.78 13.51
CA GLN A 182 -0.41 -6.38 13.87
C GLN A 182 0.61 -5.83 14.88
N TYR A 183 1.00 -6.64 15.85
CA TYR A 183 1.97 -6.24 16.87
C TYR A 183 3.35 -5.90 16.26
N PHE A 184 3.81 -6.72 15.31
CA PHE A 184 5.07 -6.49 14.62
C PHE A 184 4.98 -5.29 13.66
N GLN A 185 3.83 -5.09 13.00
CA GLN A 185 3.58 -3.91 12.17
C GLN A 185 3.67 -2.62 12.99
N ASP A 186 3.05 -2.58 14.18
CA ASP A 186 3.13 -1.43 15.10
C ASP A 186 4.58 -1.16 15.56
N LYS A 187 5.37 -2.22 15.74
CA LYS A 187 6.79 -2.13 16.09
C LYS A 187 7.62 -1.56 14.93
N CYS A 188 7.33 -1.99 13.70
CA CYS A 188 7.94 -1.43 12.49
C CYS A 188 7.60 0.04 12.34
N PHE A 189 6.33 0.40 12.54
CA PHE A 189 5.88 1.79 12.45
C PHE A 189 6.62 2.69 13.42
N ARG A 190 6.66 2.33 14.71
CA ARG A 190 7.43 3.08 15.73
C ARG A 190 8.90 3.23 15.36
N LYS A 191 9.51 2.18 14.78
CA LYS A 191 10.91 2.28 14.33
C LYS A 191 11.09 3.25 13.16
N LEU A 192 10.13 3.38 12.28
CA LEU A 192 10.14 4.37 11.20
C LEU A 192 9.95 5.79 11.73
N GLU A 193 9.13 5.98 12.76
CA GLU A 193 9.01 7.28 13.44
C GLU A 193 10.34 7.72 14.08
N GLU A 194 11.04 6.80 14.77
CA GLU A 194 12.37 7.07 15.30
C GLU A 194 13.37 7.47 14.20
N LEU A 195 13.30 6.83 13.03
CA LEU A 195 14.17 7.16 11.89
C LEU A 195 13.82 8.50 11.25
N ARG A 196 12.52 8.84 11.17
CA ARG A 196 12.05 10.16 10.72
C ARG A 196 12.56 11.27 11.60
N ASP A 197 12.50 11.08 12.91
CA ASP A 197 12.93 12.10 13.91
C ASP A 197 14.46 12.22 14.00
N GLY A 198 15.19 11.30 13.34
CA GLY A 198 16.63 11.34 13.17
C GLY A 198 17.08 12.09 11.91
N ASP A 199 18.38 12.01 11.60
CA ASP A 199 18.98 12.66 10.42
C ASP A 199 18.90 11.79 9.14
N LYS A 200 18.14 10.67 9.16
CA LYS A 200 18.06 9.75 8.03
C LYS A 200 17.08 10.25 6.97
N THR A 201 17.44 10.04 5.72
CA THR A 201 16.54 10.30 4.58
C THR A 201 15.75 9.06 4.30
N VAL A 202 14.42 9.17 4.24
CA VAL A 202 13.54 8.02 4.00
C VAL A 202 12.64 8.29 2.80
N VAL A 203 12.54 7.33 1.89
CA VAL A 203 11.60 7.37 0.76
C VAL A 203 10.65 6.19 0.90
N ILE A 204 9.36 6.47 1.02
CA ILE A 204 8.33 5.47 1.31
C ILE A 204 7.33 5.40 0.16
N VAL A 205 7.05 4.18 -0.29
CA VAL A 205 5.88 3.83 -1.10
C VAL A 205 4.96 2.96 -0.25
N SER A 206 3.71 3.34 -0.09
CA SER A 206 2.70 2.56 0.63
C SER A 206 1.32 2.76 0.00
N HIS A 207 0.46 1.75 0.15
CA HIS A 207 -0.95 1.86 -0.18
C HIS A 207 -1.76 2.50 0.96
N SER A 208 -1.24 2.52 2.20
CA SER A 208 -1.88 3.20 3.32
C SER A 208 -1.57 4.69 3.27
N LEU A 209 -2.49 5.47 2.72
CA LEU A 209 -2.34 6.92 2.59
C LEU A 209 -2.31 7.62 3.96
N ASP A 210 -3.04 7.09 4.95
CA ASP A 210 -3.05 7.64 6.31
C ASP A 210 -1.67 7.49 6.96
N THR A 211 -1.04 6.32 6.82
CA THR A 211 0.36 6.11 7.25
C THR A 211 1.33 7.11 6.61
N LEU A 212 1.13 7.41 5.31
CA LEU A 212 1.97 8.39 4.62
C LEU A 212 1.73 9.82 5.12
N ARG A 213 0.49 10.18 5.48
CA ARG A 213 0.16 11.48 6.09
C ARG A 213 0.85 11.69 7.44
N GLU A 214 0.94 10.62 8.23
CA GLU A 214 1.54 10.67 9.58
C GLU A 214 3.07 10.64 9.54
N LEU A 215 3.65 9.79 8.69
CA LEU A 215 5.10 9.57 8.66
C LEU A 215 5.87 10.57 7.81
N CYS A 216 5.29 11.06 6.71
CA CYS A 216 6.04 11.83 5.73
C CYS A 216 5.89 13.33 5.94
N ASN A 217 6.97 14.07 5.68
CA ASN A 217 6.95 15.53 5.69
C ASN A 217 6.83 16.14 4.28
N ARG A 218 6.84 15.29 3.24
CA ARG A 218 6.66 15.66 1.85
C ARG A 218 6.11 14.49 1.07
N ALA A 219 5.27 14.75 0.07
CA ALA A 219 4.79 13.75 -0.86
C ALA A 219 5.06 14.17 -2.30
N ILE A 220 5.39 13.19 -3.14
CA ILE A 220 5.62 13.35 -4.58
C ILE A 220 4.66 12.42 -5.31
N TRP A 221 3.76 12.99 -6.07
CA TRP A 221 2.80 12.24 -6.85
C TRP A 221 3.29 12.01 -8.28
N ILE A 222 3.43 10.73 -8.64
CA ILE A 222 3.77 10.30 -9.99
C ILE A 222 2.49 9.84 -10.69
N TYR A 223 2.17 10.51 -11.80
CA TYR A 223 1.03 10.21 -12.63
C TYR A 223 1.45 9.99 -14.08
N LYS A 224 1.12 8.82 -14.65
CA LYS A 224 1.47 8.43 -16.03
C LYS A 224 2.94 8.68 -16.37
N GLY A 225 3.82 8.35 -15.42
CA GLY A 225 5.27 8.46 -15.60
C GLY A 225 5.87 9.85 -15.42
N LYS A 226 5.12 10.84 -14.95
CA LYS A 226 5.57 12.22 -14.70
C LYS A 226 5.31 12.64 -13.26
N VAL A 227 6.09 13.57 -12.74
CA VAL A 227 5.78 14.24 -11.47
C VAL A 227 4.62 15.18 -11.73
N GLN A 228 3.49 14.90 -11.09
CA GLN A 228 2.27 15.70 -11.20
C GLN A 228 2.20 16.78 -10.13
N MET A 229 2.56 16.42 -8.90
CA MET A 229 2.58 17.34 -7.77
C MET A 229 3.67 16.91 -6.77
N ASP A 230 4.23 17.90 -6.07
CA ASP A 230 5.30 17.73 -5.11
C ASP A 230 5.11 18.78 -4.01
N GLY A 231 4.88 18.35 -2.78
CA GLY A 231 4.54 19.28 -1.70
C GLY A 231 4.17 18.62 -0.38
N GLU A 232 3.33 19.28 0.37
CA GLU A 232 2.81 18.83 1.65
C GLU A 232 1.94 17.57 1.49
N PRO A 233 2.09 16.53 2.37
CA PRO A 233 1.42 15.24 2.17
C PRO A 233 -0.10 15.33 2.04
N ASN A 234 -0.78 16.11 2.87
CA ASN A 234 -2.24 16.20 2.83
C ASN A 234 -2.73 16.78 1.50
N GLU A 235 -2.11 17.87 1.04
CA GLU A 235 -2.48 18.53 -0.21
C GLU A 235 -2.26 17.61 -1.42
N VAL A 236 -1.10 16.93 -1.45
CA VAL A 236 -0.74 16.05 -2.57
C VAL A 236 -1.63 14.80 -2.59
N ILE A 237 -1.90 14.21 -1.43
CA ILE A 237 -2.75 13.01 -1.31
C ILE A 237 -4.20 13.36 -1.67
N ASP A 238 -4.73 14.51 -1.23
CA ASP A 238 -6.08 14.92 -1.58
C ASP A 238 -6.23 15.15 -3.07
N ALA A 239 -5.26 15.82 -3.71
CA ALA A 239 -5.24 16.01 -5.16
C ALA A 239 -5.14 14.67 -5.92
N TYR A 240 -4.33 13.73 -5.40
CA TYR A 240 -4.24 12.39 -5.95
C TYR A 240 -5.57 11.63 -5.88
N LEU A 241 -6.25 11.66 -4.74
CA LEU A 241 -7.55 11.01 -4.55
C LEU A 241 -8.61 11.60 -5.49
N GLN A 242 -8.64 12.93 -5.66
CA GLN A 242 -9.54 13.58 -6.62
C GLN A 242 -9.28 13.10 -8.06
N GLN A 243 -8.02 12.98 -8.47
CA GLN A 243 -7.69 12.50 -9.81
C GLN A 243 -8.08 11.03 -10.01
N VAL A 244 -7.87 10.18 -9.00
CA VAL A 244 -8.31 8.79 -9.04
C VAL A 244 -9.82 8.69 -9.29
N ILE A 245 -10.61 9.51 -8.59
CA ILE A 245 -12.06 9.60 -8.81
C ILE A 245 -12.38 9.97 -10.27
N LEU A 246 -11.69 10.98 -10.82
CA LEU A 246 -11.92 11.41 -12.20
C LEU A 246 -11.56 10.34 -13.23
N ASP A 247 -10.43 9.67 -13.04
CA ASP A 247 -9.96 8.61 -13.93
C ASP A 247 -10.97 7.43 -13.93
N HIS A 248 -11.39 6.97 -12.77
CA HIS A 248 -12.39 5.89 -12.66
C HIS A 248 -13.75 6.28 -13.23
N LYS A 249 -14.21 7.52 -13.01
CA LYS A 249 -15.44 8.02 -13.63
C LYS A 249 -15.33 8.06 -15.17
N ALA A 250 -14.16 8.35 -15.71
CA ALA A 250 -13.92 8.33 -17.16
C ALA A 250 -13.91 6.90 -17.72
N ASP A 251 -13.26 5.98 -17.02
CA ASP A 251 -13.18 4.58 -17.43
C ASP A 251 -14.54 3.87 -17.32
N SER A 252 -15.33 4.17 -16.29
CA SER A 252 -16.65 3.58 -16.07
C SER A 252 -17.65 3.90 -17.18
N LYS A 253 -17.52 5.05 -17.85
CA LYS A 253 -18.37 5.42 -19.00
C LYS A 253 -18.20 4.50 -20.22
N ASN A 254 -17.09 3.81 -20.31
CA ASN A 254 -16.72 2.94 -21.42
C ASN A 254 -16.80 1.44 -21.08
N GLN A 255 -17.09 1.09 -19.82
CA GLN A 255 -17.21 -0.30 -19.42
C GLN A 255 -18.60 -0.85 -19.76
N VAL A 256 -18.63 -1.92 -20.54
CA VAL A 256 -19.82 -2.76 -20.71
C VAL A 256 -19.81 -3.76 -19.58
N ILE A 257 -20.71 -3.60 -18.62
CA ILE A 257 -20.87 -4.56 -17.52
C ILE A 257 -21.67 -5.74 -18.05
N GLU A 258 -21.04 -6.90 -18.16
CA GLU A 258 -21.72 -8.14 -18.51
C GLU A 258 -22.49 -8.66 -17.30
N LYS A 259 -23.74 -9.10 -17.54
CA LYS A 259 -24.50 -9.82 -16.51
C LYS A 259 -23.81 -11.14 -16.20
N LYS A 260 -23.68 -11.42 -14.90
CA LYS A 260 -23.05 -12.65 -14.39
C LYS A 260 -24.12 -13.57 -13.81
N ASP A 261 -23.87 -14.86 -13.85
CA ASP A 261 -24.73 -15.86 -13.19
C ASP A 261 -24.61 -15.80 -11.66
N LYS A 262 -23.50 -15.26 -11.15
CA LYS A 262 -23.24 -15.09 -9.72
C LYS A 262 -22.41 -13.83 -9.47
N TYR A 263 -22.93 -12.98 -8.61
CA TYR A 263 -22.25 -11.77 -8.14
C TYR A 263 -21.52 -12.01 -6.83
N VAL A 264 -20.53 -11.18 -6.56
CA VAL A 264 -19.75 -11.19 -5.32
C VAL A 264 -19.84 -9.80 -4.68
N GLY A 265 -20.00 -9.77 -3.37
CA GLY A 265 -20.00 -8.54 -2.55
C GLY A 265 -19.03 -8.63 -1.39
N HIS A 266 -18.54 -7.48 -0.97
CA HIS A 266 -17.72 -7.30 0.23
C HIS A 266 -18.15 -6.03 0.94
N MET A 267 -18.16 -6.06 2.28
CA MET A 267 -18.63 -4.93 3.07
C MET A 267 -17.91 -4.89 4.41
N VAL A 268 -17.84 -3.68 4.99
CA VAL A 268 -17.33 -3.46 6.34
C VAL A 268 -18.16 -2.36 7.01
N ILE A 269 -18.54 -2.59 8.27
CA ILE A 269 -19.11 -1.57 9.16
C ILE A 269 -17.95 -1.00 9.99
N ASP A 270 -17.58 0.25 9.73
CA ASP A 270 -16.56 0.99 10.47
C ASP A 270 -17.08 1.41 11.84
N PHE A 271 -18.34 1.88 11.90
CA PHE A 271 -19.05 2.28 13.12
C PHE A 271 -20.51 1.83 13.06
N PRO A 272 -21.14 1.43 14.21
CA PRO A 272 -20.52 1.35 15.55
C PRO A 272 -19.55 0.18 15.66
N GLN A 273 -18.59 0.30 16.59
CA GLN A 273 -17.80 -0.85 17.01
C GLN A 273 -18.68 -1.87 17.71
N ASN A 274 -18.33 -3.15 17.60
CA ASN A 274 -19.11 -4.21 18.25
C ASN A 274 -19.05 -4.07 19.77
N GLY A 275 -20.22 -3.98 20.42
CA GLY A 275 -20.35 -3.72 21.85
C GLY A 275 -20.26 -2.25 22.27
N ALA A 276 -20.44 -1.31 21.34
CA ALA A 276 -20.50 0.12 21.63
C ALA A 276 -21.64 0.41 22.63
N VAL A 277 -21.40 1.28 23.61
CA VAL A 277 -22.39 1.74 24.58
C VAL A 277 -22.82 3.15 24.24
N LEU A 278 -24.12 3.40 24.17
CA LEU A 278 -24.73 4.67 23.79
C LEU A 278 -25.73 5.11 24.85
N SER A 279 -25.83 6.42 25.05
CA SER A 279 -26.89 7.03 25.84
C SER A 279 -28.09 7.37 24.94
N ARG A 280 -29.32 7.34 25.48
CA ARG A 280 -30.56 7.70 24.74
C ARG A 280 -30.55 9.09 24.11
N ASN A 281 -29.72 9.98 24.62
CA ASN A 281 -29.62 11.35 24.11
C ASN A 281 -28.60 11.46 22.96
N GLU A 282 -27.92 10.37 22.61
CA GLU A 282 -26.92 10.30 21.53
C GLU A 282 -27.55 9.62 20.32
N LYS A 283 -27.15 10.08 19.14
CA LYS A 283 -27.50 9.39 17.90
C LYS A 283 -26.52 8.26 17.63
N LEU A 284 -27.04 7.12 17.22
CA LEU A 284 -26.19 6.03 16.72
C LEU A 284 -25.59 6.45 15.36
N LYS A 285 -24.28 6.54 15.31
CA LYS A 285 -23.55 6.77 14.05
C LYS A 285 -23.32 5.42 13.38
N LEU A 286 -23.90 5.25 12.19
CA LEU A 286 -23.58 4.14 11.31
C LEU A 286 -22.67 4.67 10.21
N GLN A 287 -21.53 4.04 10.02
CA GLN A 287 -20.61 4.32 8.93
C GLN A 287 -19.97 3.03 8.45
N GLY A 288 -19.81 2.91 7.15
CA GLY A 288 -19.18 1.76 6.55
C GLY A 288 -19.12 1.90 5.04
N TRP A 289 -18.83 0.79 4.38
CA TRP A 289 -18.76 0.74 2.93
C TRP A 289 -19.12 -0.66 2.41
N GLU A 290 -19.54 -0.70 1.15
CA GLU A 290 -19.79 -1.96 0.43
C GLU A 290 -19.32 -1.85 -1.03
N LEU A 291 -18.82 -2.95 -1.54
CA LEU A 291 -18.42 -3.12 -2.92
C LEU A 291 -19.08 -4.38 -3.48
N SER A 292 -19.58 -4.31 -4.69
CA SER A 292 -20.07 -5.48 -5.40
C SER A 292 -19.82 -5.36 -6.89
N ASP A 293 -19.80 -6.49 -7.59
CA ASP A 293 -19.73 -6.52 -9.04
C ASP A 293 -21.14 -6.54 -9.69
N CYS A 294 -22.18 -6.33 -8.89
CA CYS A 294 -23.56 -6.16 -9.32
C CYS A 294 -23.88 -4.68 -9.59
N LEU A 295 -24.41 -4.36 -10.78
CA LEU A 295 -24.75 -2.98 -11.18
C LEU A 295 -25.87 -2.36 -10.34
N HIS A 296 -26.83 -3.20 -9.91
CA HIS A 296 -28.00 -2.77 -9.16
C HIS A 296 -28.09 -3.41 -7.78
N ALA A 297 -26.95 -3.38 -7.06
CA ALA A 297 -26.92 -3.85 -5.69
C ALA A 297 -27.76 -2.96 -4.79
N ARG A 298 -28.56 -3.56 -3.89
CA ARG A 298 -29.41 -2.86 -2.91
C ARG A 298 -28.84 -3.05 -1.52
N LEU A 299 -28.62 -1.92 -0.84
CA LEU A 299 -28.24 -1.90 0.57
C LEU A 299 -29.49 -1.88 1.45
N GLU A 300 -29.52 -2.72 2.48
CA GLU A 300 -30.55 -2.77 3.50
C GLU A 300 -29.92 -2.64 4.87
N VAL A 301 -30.42 -1.71 5.68
CA VAL A 301 -29.96 -1.51 7.07
C VAL A 301 -31.13 -1.73 8.01
N MET A 302 -30.91 -2.60 9.01
CA MET A 302 -31.92 -2.92 10.02
C MET A 302 -31.36 -2.69 11.41
N ILE A 303 -32.15 -2.11 12.31
CA ILE A 303 -31.91 -2.20 13.76
C ILE A 303 -32.99 -3.12 14.33
N ASP A 304 -32.56 -4.26 14.88
CA ASP A 304 -33.43 -5.36 15.30
C ASP A 304 -34.38 -5.80 14.16
N ARG A 305 -35.60 -5.24 14.11
CA ARG A 305 -36.62 -5.56 13.09
C ARG A 305 -37.10 -4.32 12.34
N GLN A 306 -36.49 -3.17 12.56
CA GLN A 306 -36.88 -1.91 11.95
C GLN A 306 -35.90 -1.53 10.86
N GLU A 307 -36.39 -1.27 9.67
CA GLU A 307 -35.58 -0.81 8.54
C GLU A 307 -35.23 0.67 8.67
N ILE A 308 -33.98 1.01 8.40
CA ILE A 308 -33.45 2.38 8.37
C ILE A 308 -33.32 2.79 6.90
N THR A 309 -34.12 3.75 6.50
CA THR A 309 -34.18 4.22 5.09
C THR A 309 -33.37 5.48 4.82
N ALA A 310 -33.04 6.25 5.86
CA ALA A 310 -32.28 7.49 5.74
C ALA A 310 -30.77 7.19 5.79
N ILE A 311 -30.19 6.81 4.66
CA ILE A 311 -28.79 6.45 4.53
C ILE A 311 -28.17 7.30 3.42
N ASP A 312 -27.15 8.07 3.78
CA ASP A 312 -26.37 8.86 2.84
C ASP A 312 -25.28 7.99 2.19
N ARG A 313 -25.13 8.13 0.88
CA ARG A 313 -24.07 7.45 0.13
C ARG A 313 -22.87 8.37 -0.04
N ILE A 314 -21.66 7.85 0.21
CA ILE A 314 -20.43 8.61 0.21
C ILE A 314 -19.44 8.01 -0.78
N GLU A 315 -18.79 8.84 -1.60
CA GLU A 315 -17.67 8.41 -2.43
C GLU A 315 -16.48 8.03 -1.55
N ARG A 316 -15.82 6.89 -1.85
CA ARG A 316 -14.69 6.35 -1.12
C ARG A 316 -13.57 5.98 -2.11
N ALA A 317 -12.80 6.98 -2.53
CA ALA A 317 -11.69 6.82 -3.47
C ALA A 317 -10.59 5.88 -2.96
N ASP A 318 -10.39 5.82 -1.65
CA ASP A 318 -9.45 4.92 -0.98
C ASP A 318 -9.77 3.44 -1.30
N LEU A 319 -11.05 3.06 -1.29
CA LEU A 319 -11.47 1.69 -1.60
C LEU A 319 -11.16 1.29 -3.04
N LEU A 320 -11.25 2.24 -3.97
CA LEU A 320 -10.95 1.98 -5.37
C LEU A 320 -9.47 1.71 -5.61
N ILE A 321 -8.61 2.27 -4.77
CA ILE A 321 -7.17 2.01 -4.79
C ILE A 321 -6.89 0.62 -4.20
N ILE A 322 -7.51 0.29 -3.06
CA ILE A 322 -7.30 -0.98 -2.35
C ILE A 322 -7.85 -2.16 -3.14
N TYR A 323 -9.05 -2.00 -3.72
CA TYR A 323 -9.78 -3.06 -4.42
C TYR A 323 -9.80 -2.87 -5.96
N GLU A 324 -8.76 -2.20 -6.50
CA GLU A 324 -8.61 -1.99 -7.93
C GLU A 324 -8.82 -3.30 -8.70
N ASN A 325 -9.77 -3.29 -9.65
CA ASN A 325 -10.16 -4.43 -10.51
C ASN A 325 -10.90 -5.61 -9.84
N GLN A 326 -11.36 -5.53 -8.58
CA GLN A 326 -12.04 -6.66 -7.94
C GLN A 326 -13.57 -6.61 -8.05
N PHE A 327 -14.20 -5.44 -7.98
CA PHE A 327 -15.66 -5.31 -7.86
C PHE A 327 -16.30 -4.39 -8.90
N GLY A 328 -15.72 -4.23 -10.09
CA GLY A 328 -16.27 -3.37 -11.15
C GLY A 328 -16.15 -1.85 -10.87
N GLY A 329 -15.63 -1.46 -9.73
CA GLY A 329 -15.30 -0.08 -9.38
C GLY A 329 -16.48 0.90 -9.47
N TYR A 330 -16.25 2.09 -10.02
CA TYR A 330 -17.27 3.13 -10.18
C TYR A 330 -18.40 2.75 -11.13
N ALA A 331 -18.19 1.78 -12.01
CA ALA A 331 -19.21 1.35 -12.94
C ALA A 331 -20.36 0.62 -12.24
N THR A 332 -20.08 -0.09 -11.15
CA THR A 332 -21.07 -0.81 -10.34
C THR A 332 -21.54 -0.03 -9.14
N ASN A 333 -20.64 0.66 -8.44
CA ASN A 333 -20.98 1.45 -7.26
C ASN A 333 -20.14 2.75 -7.18
N PRO A 334 -20.68 3.89 -7.67
CA PRO A 334 -19.96 5.17 -7.65
C PRO A 334 -19.79 5.78 -6.25
N ALA A 335 -20.58 5.34 -5.27
CA ALA A 335 -20.54 5.82 -3.89
C ALA A 335 -20.62 4.66 -2.90
N PRO A 336 -19.51 3.87 -2.76
CA PRO A 336 -19.49 2.66 -1.97
C PRO A 336 -19.63 2.90 -0.46
N GLY A 337 -19.29 4.08 0.04
CA GLY A 337 -19.49 4.43 1.44
C GLY A 337 -20.96 4.66 1.79
N PHE A 338 -21.33 4.35 3.02
CA PHE A 338 -22.63 4.68 3.59
C PHE A 338 -22.48 5.30 4.97
N HIS A 339 -23.37 6.26 5.26
CA HIS A 339 -23.41 6.96 6.55
C HIS A 339 -24.87 7.21 6.95
N ALA A 340 -25.17 7.08 8.25
CA ALA A 340 -26.43 7.50 8.84
C ALA A 340 -26.25 7.94 10.29
N GLU A 341 -27.01 8.96 10.71
CA GLU A 341 -27.20 9.33 12.11
C GLU A 341 -28.61 8.90 12.53
N ILE A 342 -28.68 7.82 13.28
CA ILE A 342 -29.93 7.15 13.62
C ILE A 342 -30.37 7.60 15.02
N ASP A 343 -31.59 8.08 15.14
CA ASP A 343 -32.18 8.38 16.43
C ASP A 343 -32.57 7.07 17.15
N VAL A 344 -32.09 6.91 18.36
CA VAL A 344 -32.33 5.73 19.19
C VAL A 344 -33.21 5.99 20.41
N ALA A 345 -33.79 7.19 20.51
CA ALA A 345 -34.62 7.61 21.67
C ALA A 345 -35.83 6.70 21.90
N ASP A 346 -36.37 6.13 20.83
CA ASP A 346 -37.56 5.25 20.88
C ASP A 346 -37.23 3.80 21.20
N LEU A 347 -35.94 3.44 21.22
CA LEU A 347 -35.49 2.08 21.57
C LEU A 347 -35.51 1.90 23.11
N VAL A 348 -35.74 0.66 23.55
CA VAL A 348 -35.69 0.33 24.98
C VAL A 348 -34.23 0.15 25.44
N ASN A 349 -33.92 0.39 26.72
CA ASN A 349 -32.57 0.10 27.23
C ASN A 349 -32.26 -1.38 27.10
N GLY A 350 -31.03 -1.69 26.69
CA GLY A 350 -30.55 -3.04 26.52
C GLY A 350 -29.72 -3.23 25.26
N THR A 351 -29.48 -4.49 24.94
CA THR A 351 -28.65 -4.86 23.76
C THR A 351 -29.49 -4.84 22.47
N HIS A 352 -29.03 -4.11 21.48
CA HIS A 352 -29.60 -4.02 20.14
C HIS A 352 -28.64 -4.55 19.09
N HIS A 353 -29.20 -4.93 17.94
CA HIS A 353 -28.45 -5.42 16.79
C HIS A 353 -28.68 -4.50 15.59
N ILE A 354 -27.60 -4.00 15.02
CA ILE A 354 -27.62 -3.38 13.71
C ILE A 354 -27.07 -4.35 12.68
N SER A 355 -27.83 -4.60 11.61
CA SER A 355 -27.40 -5.43 10.50
C SER A 355 -27.45 -4.63 9.20
N VAL A 356 -26.41 -4.79 8.40
CA VAL A 356 -26.33 -4.24 7.06
C VAL A 356 -26.21 -5.40 6.09
N LYS A 357 -27.02 -5.39 5.03
CA LYS A 357 -27.09 -6.43 4.03
C LYS A 357 -27.05 -5.82 2.64
N VAL A 358 -26.39 -6.52 1.72
CA VAL A 358 -26.34 -6.14 0.31
C VAL A 358 -26.92 -7.28 -0.53
N TYR A 359 -27.88 -6.94 -1.38
CA TYR A 359 -28.56 -7.88 -2.26
C TYR A 359 -28.27 -7.54 -3.73
N ASP A 360 -28.27 -8.55 -4.58
CA ASP A 360 -28.21 -8.36 -6.01
C ASP A 360 -29.56 -8.01 -6.63
N GLU A 361 -29.61 -7.83 -7.94
CA GLU A 361 -30.84 -7.53 -8.70
C GLU A 361 -31.92 -8.64 -8.65
N ASN A 362 -31.56 -9.85 -8.19
CA ASN A 362 -32.46 -11.00 -8.03
C ASN A 362 -32.84 -11.23 -6.57
N GLU A 363 -32.61 -10.27 -5.69
CA GLU A 363 -32.84 -10.37 -4.24
C GLU A 363 -32.00 -11.48 -3.55
N GLN A 364 -30.88 -11.88 -4.13
CA GLN A 364 -29.94 -12.80 -3.49
C GLN A 364 -28.96 -12.02 -2.62
N LEU A 365 -28.75 -12.51 -1.40
CA LEU A 365 -27.81 -11.91 -0.46
C LEU A 365 -26.38 -12.07 -0.96
N LEU A 366 -25.66 -10.95 -1.15
CA LEU A 366 -24.26 -10.92 -1.56
C LEU A 366 -23.31 -10.92 -0.37
N CYS A 367 -23.58 -10.04 0.60
CA CYS A 367 -22.82 -9.96 1.85
C CYS A 367 -23.67 -9.35 2.96
N MET A 368 -23.26 -9.62 4.21
CA MET A 368 -23.94 -9.14 5.41
C MET A 368 -22.92 -8.95 6.52
N GLU A 369 -23.12 -7.90 7.32
CA GLU A 369 -22.39 -7.69 8.55
C GLU A 369 -23.33 -7.22 9.67
N GLU A 370 -23.05 -7.66 10.92
CA GLU A 370 -23.83 -7.32 12.10
C GLU A 370 -22.94 -6.74 13.20
N ARG A 371 -23.45 -5.76 13.92
CA ARG A 371 -22.85 -5.21 15.14
C ARG A 371 -23.85 -5.18 16.28
N LYS A 372 -23.38 -5.36 17.49
CA LYS A 372 -24.16 -5.20 18.71
C LYS A 372 -23.81 -3.87 19.35
N PHE A 373 -24.81 -3.19 19.90
CA PHE A 373 -24.62 -2.02 20.76
C PHE A 373 -25.54 -2.09 21.96
N GLU A 374 -25.17 -1.43 23.03
CA GLU A 374 -25.93 -1.37 24.27
C GLU A 374 -26.45 0.06 24.48
N LEU A 375 -27.75 0.19 24.74
CA LEU A 375 -28.41 1.45 25.04
C LEU A 375 -28.66 1.56 26.56
N ILE A 376 -28.16 2.64 27.18
CA ILE A 376 -28.24 2.89 28.61
C ILE A 376 -28.97 4.19 28.95
#